data_4fa1a268c54a6bb6b9510642eef90995
#
_entry.id   4fa1a268c54a6bb6b9510642eef90995
#
_cell.length_a   1.000
_cell.length_b   1.000
_cell.length_c   1.000
_cell.angle_alpha   90.00
_cell.angle_beta   90.00
_cell.angle_gamma   90.00
#
_symmetry.space_group_name_H-M   'P 1'
#
loop_
_entity.id
_entity.type
_entity.pdbx_description
1 polymer ?
#
loop_
_entity_poly.entity_id
_entity_poly.type
_entity_poly.pdbx_seq_one_letter_code
_entity_poly.pdbx_strand_id
1 'polypeptide(L)'
;MLEPAIKYKELIPQLYHQTWFDDKYKYWNTTVYHRIKKIEEETWNVHQFVSVSNGMVIGYIEYYISRATNNVYDLNILNFTDDKITFGVDVMRAIKNIFEKYKFNKLSFEVVIGNPIESQYDKLIKRYGGKIIGIKENDVRLIDNEYYDVKLYEILYKDYIQNKKIA
;
A
#
# COMPACT_ATOMS: atom_id res chain seq x y z
N MET A 1 10.75 11.81 0.87
CA MET A 1 11.75 10.94 0.19
C MET A 1 11.54 9.52 0.66
N LEU A 2 11.52 8.56 -0.27
CA LEU A 2 11.33 7.13 0.04
C LEU A 2 12.64 6.53 0.60
N GLU A 3 12.59 6.01 1.83
CA GLU A 3 13.71 5.37 2.52
C GLU A 3 13.37 3.96 3.01
N PRO A 4 14.36 3.05 3.17
CA PRO A 4 14.14 1.73 3.77
C PRO A 4 13.62 1.83 5.20
N ALA A 5 12.55 1.09 5.51
CA ALA A 5 11.91 1.11 6.83
C ALA A 5 12.79 0.65 7.98
N ILE A 6 13.79 -0.19 7.68
CA ILE A 6 14.72 -0.73 8.69
C ILE A 6 15.47 0.36 9.48
N LYS A 7 15.71 1.52 8.86
CA LYS A 7 16.32 2.67 9.54
C LYS A 7 15.44 3.26 10.65
N TYR A 8 14.16 2.94 10.63
CA TYR A 8 13.11 3.48 11.50
C TYR A 8 12.37 2.38 12.26
N LYS A 9 13.01 1.21 12.46
CA LYS A 9 12.37 0.02 13.00
C LYS A 9 11.76 0.21 14.39
N GLU A 10 12.32 1.09 15.21
CA GLU A 10 11.81 1.39 16.55
C GLU A 10 10.68 2.44 16.51
N LEU A 11 10.68 3.32 15.51
CA LEU A 11 9.69 4.40 15.39
C LEU A 11 8.37 3.91 14.75
N ILE A 12 8.46 3.08 13.71
CA ILE A 12 7.29 2.67 12.93
C ILE A 12 6.24 1.94 13.78
N PRO A 13 6.58 0.99 14.67
CA PRO A 13 5.59 0.38 15.56
C PRO A 13 4.85 1.38 16.44
N GLN A 14 5.54 2.44 16.90
CA GLN A 14 4.95 3.49 17.72
C GLN A 14 3.95 4.35 16.90
N LEU A 15 4.31 4.73 15.67
CA LEU A 15 3.43 5.45 14.76
C LEU A 15 2.18 4.62 14.41
N TYR A 16 2.34 3.32 14.16
CA TYR A 16 1.22 2.40 13.96
C TYR A 16 0.31 2.32 15.17
N HIS A 17 0.87 2.21 16.36
CA HIS A 17 0.10 2.17 17.60
C HIS A 17 -0.76 3.42 17.79
N GLN A 18 -0.28 4.59 17.37
CA GLN A 18 -1.04 5.84 17.43
C GLN A 18 -2.26 5.86 16.49
N THR A 19 -2.28 5.02 15.45
CA THR A 19 -3.43 4.92 14.53
C THR A 19 -4.56 4.02 15.04
N TRP A 20 -4.30 3.25 16.10
CA TRP A 20 -5.30 2.36 16.66
C TRP A 20 -6.41 3.21 17.33
N PHE A 21 -7.65 2.79 17.12
CA PHE A 21 -8.82 3.48 17.71
C PHE A 21 -9.04 4.94 17.25
N ASP A 22 -8.34 5.39 16.21
CA ASP A 22 -8.58 6.67 15.57
C ASP A 22 -9.42 6.46 14.30
N ASP A 23 -10.62 7.06 14.27
CA ASP A 23 -11.58 6.97 13.17
C ASP A 23 -11.00 7.42 11.83
N LYS A 24 -10.01 8.31 11.84
CA LYS A 24 -9.26 8.72 10.64
C LYS A 24 -8.64 7.53 9.92
N TYR A 25 -8.26 6.50 10.69
CA TYR A 25 -7.61 5.29 10.18
C TYR A 25 -8.53 4.06 10.12
N LYS A 26 -9.85 4.27 10.21
CA LYS A 26 -10.87 3.23 10.19
C LYS A 26 -10.63 2.16 9.13
N TYR A 27 -10.27 2.56 7.90
CA TYR A 27 -10.09 1.65 6.77
C TYR A 27 -8.77 0.88 6.76
N TRP A 28 -7.86 1.16 7.68
CA TRP A 28 -6.55 0.49 7.81
C TRP A 28 -6.46 -0.38 9.06
N ASN A 29 -7.42 -0.24 9.98
CA ASN A 29 -7.44 -0.96 11.25
C ASN A 29 -8.69 -1.83 11.32
N THR A 30 -8.51 -3.11 11.63
CA THR A 30 -9.62 -4.02 11.92
C THR A 30 -9.92 -4.02 13.41
N THR A 31 -11.18 -4.30 13.79
CA THR A 31 -11.63 -4.27 15.20
C THR A 31 -10.92 -5.27 16.09
N VAL A 32 -10.41 -6.35 15.56
CA VAL A 32 -10.15 -7.55 16.36
C VAL A 32 -8.67 -7.77 16.65
N TYR A 33 -7.78 -7.31 15.77
CA TYR A 33 -6.35 -7.61 15.91
C TYR A 33 -5.47 -6.42 15.54
N HIS A 34 -5.19 -5.59 16.52
CA HIS A 34 -4.10 -4.62 16.41
C HIS A 34 -2.77 -5.37 16.60
N ARG A 35 -2.09 -5.65 15.50
CA ARG A 35 -0.76 -6.24 15.56
C ARG A 35 0.29 -5.14 15.60
N ILE A 36 1.27 -5.31 16.48
CA ILE A 36 2.48 -4.48 16.43
C ILE A 36 3.12 -4.66 15.05
N LYS A 37 3.33 -3.56 14.33
CA LYS A 37 3.96 -3.60 13.03
C LYS A 37 5.41 -4.06 13.18
N LYS A 38 5.75 -5.15 12.52
CA LYS A 38 7.10 -5.69 12.48
C LYS A 38 7.84 -5.18 11.26
N ILE A 39 9.06 -4.71 11.44
CA ILE A 39 9.95 -4.38 10.34
C ILE A 39 10.92 -5.54 10.15
N GLU A 40 10.87 -6.15 8.98
CA GLU A 40 11.70 -7.30 8.65
C GLU A 40 13.13 -6.87 8.32
N GLU A 41 14.11 -7.59 8.83
CA GLU A 41 15.53 -7.37 8.49
C GLU A 41 15.84 -7.95 7.11
N GLU A 42 15.21 -9.06 6.76
CA GLU A 42 15.27 -9.70 5.46
C GLU A 42 14.27 -9.09 4.49
N THR A 43 14.75 -8.62 3.33
CA THR A 43 13.91 -7.97 2.31
C THR A 43 13.60 -8.87 1.11
N TRP A 44 13.90 -10.17 1.20
CA TRP A 44 13.71 -11.10 0.08
C TRP A 44 12.25 -11.23 -0.36
N ASN A 45 11.35 -11.41 0.60
CA ASN A 45 9.92 -11.62 0.35
C ASN A 45 9.04 -10.41 0.70
N VAL A 46 9.62 -9.35 1.25
CA VAL A 46 8.91 -8.13 1.60
C VAL A 46 9.78 -6.91 1.37
N HIS A 47 9.19 -5.87 0.80
CA HIS A 47 9.83 -4.57 0.74
C HIS A 47 9.06 -3.58 1.61
N GLN A 48 9.76 -2.94 2.54
CA GLN A 48 9.20 -2.01 3.51
C GLN A 48 9.93 -0.67 3.44
N PHE A 49 9.17 0.40 3.28
CA PHE A 49 9.68 1.76 3.11
C PHE A 49 8.93 2.74 4.02
N VAL A 50 9.58 3.85 4.29
CA VAL A 50 8.94 5.04 4.83
C VAL A 50 9.03 6.19 3.85
N SER A 51 8.03 7.06 3.87
CA SER A 51 8.10 8.39 3.25
C SER A 51 8.58 9.37 4.30
N VAL A 52 9.66 10.09 3.98
CA VAL A 52 10.27 11.08 4.88
C VAL A 52 10.16 12.47 4.25
N SER A 53 9.64 13.43 5.03
CA SER A 53 9.54 14.84 4.66
C SER A 53 10.10 15.69 5.81
N ASN A 54 11.01 16.61 5.51
CA ASN A 54 11.65 17.49 6.51
C ASN A 54 12.22 16.75 7.73
N GLY A 55 12.82 15.56 7.50
CA GLY A 55 13.38 14.73 8.56
C GLY A 55 12.36 13.92 9.38
N MET A 56 11.07 14.04 9.10
CA MET A 56 10.00 13.31 9.79
C MET A 56 9.44 12.18 8.92
N VAL A 57 9.14 11.05 9.53
CA VAL A 57 8.39 9.96 8.87
C VAL A 57 6.92 10.37 8.75
N ILE A 58 6.46 10.54 7.52
CA ILE A 58 5.07 10.95 7.22
C ILE A 58 4.18 9.80 6.77
N GLY A 59 4.76 8.64 6.44
CA GLY A 59 3.96 7.48 6.03
C GLY A 59 4.81 6.23 5.83
N TYR A 60 4.10 5.13 5.65
CA TYR A 60 4.66 3.79 5.50
C TYR A 60 4.10 3.11 4.26
N ILE A 61 4.95 2.34 3.59
CA ILE A 61 4.63 1.61 2.36
C ILE A 61 5.27 0.24 2.45
N GLU A 62 4.47 -0.81 2.25
CA GLU A 62 5.02 -2.16 2.13
C GLU A 62 4.31 -2.95 1.05
N TYR A 63 4.98 -3.96 0.53
CA TYR A 63 4.40 -4.97 -0.33
C TYR A 63 5.16 -6.28 -0.20
N TYR A 64 4.46 -7.38 -0.45
CA TYR A 64 5.01 -8.72 -0.41
C TYR A 64 5.34 -9.23 -1.80
N ILE A 65 6.27 -10.18 -1.87
CA ILE A 65 6.81 -10.70 -3.12
C ILE A 65 6.70 -12.23 -3.13
N SER A 66 5.98 -12.76 -4.12
CA SER A 66 6.02 -14.17 -4.46
C SER A 66 7.17 -14.41 -5.45
N ARG A 67 8.25 -14.98 -4.99
CA ARG A 67 9.42 -15.29 -5.86
C ARG A 67 9.12 -16.38 -6.87
N ALA A 68 8.25 -17.34 -6.51
CA ALA A 68 7.85 -18.42 -7.40
C ALA A 68 7.13 -17.91 -8.66
N THR A 69 6.36 -16.82 -8.54
CA THR A 69 5.58 -16.25 -9.65
C THR A 69 6.12 -14.92 -10.15
N ASN A 70 7.13 -14.37 -9.48
CA ASN A 70 7.66 -13.03 -9.71
C ASN A 70 6.57 -11.92 -9.63
N ASN A 71 5.61 -12.09 -8.71
CA ASN A 71 4.50 -11.18 -8.49
C ASN A 71 4.65 -10.43 -7.16
N VAL A 72 4.13 -9.22 -7.14
CA VAL A 72 3.94 -8.41 -5.94
C VAL A 72 2.48 -8.42 -5.55
N TYR A 73 2.21 -8.52 -4.26
CA TYR A 73 0.87 -8.54 -3.68
C TYR A 73 0.83 -7.78 -2.35
N ASP A 74 -0.38 -7.52 -1.84
CA ASP A 74 -0.62 -6.85 -0.56
C ASP A 74 0.14 -5.52 -0.43
N LEU A 75 -0.08 -4.61 -1.41
CA LEU A 75 0.43 -3.25 -1.29
C LEU A 75 -0.31 -2.51 -0.19
N ASN A 76 0.32 -2.36 0.96
CA ASN A 76 -0.17 -1.62 2.11
C ASN A 76 0.48 -0.24 2.14
N ILE A 77 -0.35 0.80 2.24
CA ILE A 77 0.10 2.18 2.41
C ILE A 77 -0.63 2.83 3.58
N LEU A 78 0.10 3.56 4.41
CA LEU A 78 -0.47 4.27 5.54
C LEU A 78 0.19 5.65 5.68
N ASN A 79 -0.60 6.71 5.55
CA ASN A 79 -0.14 8.07 5.77
C ASN A 79 -0.39 8.46 7.24
N PHE A 80 0.66 8.76 7.98
CA PHE A 80 0.59 9.18 9.40
C PHE A 80 0.25 10.66 9.57
N THR A 81 0.27 11.44 8.49
CA THR A 81 0.08 12.89 8.49
C THR A 81 -1.00 13.34 7.49
N ASP A 82 -1.18 14.65 7.33
CA ASP A 82 -2.05 15.20 6.30
C ASP A 82 -1.30 15.58 5.00
N ASP A 83 0.01 15.36 4.93
CA ASP A 83 0.79 15.58 3.69
C ASP A 83 0.52 14.46 2.66
N LYS A 84 -0.63 14.60 1.98
CA LYS A 84 -1.07 13.65 0.95
C LYS A 84 -0.25 13.76 -0.33
N ILE A 85 0.34 14.93 -0.61
CA ILE A 85 1.06 15.19 -1.87
C ILE A 85 2.41 14.50 -1.82
N THR A 86 3.24 14.80 -0.82
CA THR A 86 4.58 14.19 -0.69
C THR A 86 4.48 12.69 -0.55
N PHE A 87 3.53 12.21 0.29
CA PHE A 87 3.29 10.78 0.47
C PHE A 87 2.86 10.11 -0.84
N GLY A 88 1.92 10.71 -1.59
CA GLY A 88 1.47 10.20 -2.87
C GLY A 88 2.59 10.07 -3.92
N VAL A 89 3.51 11.04 -3.96
CA VAL A 89 4.71 10.97 -4.83
C VAL A 89 5.58 9.78 -4.47
N ASP A 90 5.80 9.52 -3.17
CA ASP A 90 6.62 8.39 -2.73
C ASP A 90 5.92 7.05 -2.94
N VAL A 91 4.59 6.95 -2.77
CA VAL A 91 3.79 5.77 -3.17
C VAL A 91 3.97 5.48 -4.66
N MET A 92 3.84 6.50 -5.52
CA MET A 92 4.05 6.33 -6.96
C MET A 92 5.49 5.92 -7.30
N ARG A 93 6.47 6.40 -6.55
CA ARG A 93 7.88 5.97 -6.70
C ARG A 93 8.04 4.49 -6.33
N ALA A 94 7.41 4.03 -5.25
CA ALA A 94 7.41 2.62 -4.88
C ALA A 94 6.78 1.74 -5.98
N ILE A 95 5.63 2.13 -6.52
CA ILE A 95 4.96 1.42 -7.63
C ILE A 95 5.85 1.40 -8.89
N LYS A 96 6.47 2.52 -9.25
CA LYS A 96 7.42 2.56 -10.37
C LYS A 96 8.60 1.60 -10.15
N ASN A 97 9.14 1.54 -8.94
CA ASN A 97 10.23 0.62 -8.62
C ASN A 97 9.83 -0.85 -8.80
N ILE A 98 8.58 -1.23 -8.49
CA ILE A 98 8.06 -2.57 -8.72
C ILE A 98 8.24 -2.97 -10.19
N PHE A 99 7.85 -2.10 -11.12
CA PHE A 99 7.88 -2.41 -12.55
C PHE A 99 9.19 -2.03 -13.25
N GLU A 100 9.78 -0.90 -12.92
CA GLU A 100 10.92 -0.36 -13.68
C GLU A 100 12.27 -0.83 -13.15
N LYS A 101 12.41 -0.88 -11.81
CA LYS A 101 13.66 -1.29 -11.16
C LYS A 101 13.73 -2.81 -10.98
N TYR A 102 12.67 -3.39 -10.40
CA TYR A 102 12.67 -4.81 -10.03
C TYR A 102 12.07 -5.71 -11.11
N LYS A 103 11.32 -5.14 -12.08
CA LYS A 103 10.70 -5.84 -13.21
C LYS A 103 9.82 -7.01 -12.79
N PHE A 104 9.06 -6.83 -11.71
CA PHE A 104 8.07 -7.80 -11.30
C PHE A 104 6.96 -7.91 -12.34
N ASN A 105 6.44 -9.14 -12.51
CA ASN A 105 5.45 -9.46 -13.54
C ASN A 105 4.08 -8.87 -13.28
N LYS A 106 3.67 -8.75 -12.01
CA LYS A 106 2.35 -8.27 -11.62
C LYS A 106 2.38 -7.58 -10.27
N LEU A 107 1.56 -6.55 -10.11
CA LEU A 107 1.16 -5.98 -8.83
C LEU A 107 -0.32 -6.27 -8.61
N SER A 108 -0.66 -6.92 -7.49
CA SER A 108 -2.04 -7.10 -7.01
C SER A 108 -2.20 -6.37 -5.67
N PHE A 109 -3.31 -5.70 -5.49
CA PHE A 109 -3.62 -4.98 -4.26
C PHE A 109 -5.13 -4.86 -4.09
N GLU A 110 -5.54 -4.45 -2.91
CA GLU A 110 -6.97 -4.35 -2.58
C GLU A 110 -7.26 -3.07 -1.79
N VAL A 111 -8.54 -2.72 -1.72
CA VAL A 111 -9.03 -1.60 -0.94
C VAL A 111 -10.40 -1.91 -0.36
N VAL A 112 -10.64 -1.52 0.89
CA VAL A 112 -11.98 -1.53 1.47
C VAL A 112 -12.84 -0.50 0.74
N ILE A 113 -14.00 -0.91 0.25
CA ILE A 113 -14.94 0.00 -0.44
C ILE A 113 -15.40 1.09 0.53
N GLY A 114 -15.37 2.34 0.06
CA GLY A 114 -15.61 3.52 0.87
C GLY A 114 -14.35 4.15 1.47
N ASN A 115 -13.18 3.51 1.34
CA ASN A 115 -11.91 4.13 1.70
C ASN A 115 -11.64 5.34 0.77
N PRO A 116 -11.30 6.52 1.30
CA PRO A 116 -11.01 7.70 0.48
C PRO A 116 -9.94 7.51 -0.60
N ILE A 117 -9.04 6.53 -0.45
CA ILE A 117 -8.00 6.22 -1.44
C ILE A 117 -8.55 5.47 -2.66
N GLU A 118 -9.73 4.87 -2.57
CA GLU A 118 -10.31 4.03 -3.64
C GLU A 118 -10.32 4.76 -4.99
N SER A 119 -10.78 6.01 -5.01
CA SER A 119 -10.82 6.82 -6.22
C SER A 119 -9.43 7.06 -6.85
N GLN A 120 -8.36 7.07 -6.05
CA GLN A 120 -7.00 7.20 -6.56
C GLN A 120 -6.51 5.88 -7.16
N TYR A 121 -6.90 4.75 -6.57
CA TYR A 121 -6.61 3.43 -7.14
C TYR A 121 -7.36 3.20 -8.45
N ASP A 122 -8.60 3.63 -8.57
CA ASP A 122 -9.35 3.58 -9.84
C ASP A 122 -8.65 4.41 -10.94
N LYS A 123 -8.13 5.60 -10.61
CA LYS A 123 -7.32 6.41 -11.54
C LYS A 123 -5.99 5.75 -11.89
N LEU A 124 -5.32 5.12 -10.93
CA LEU A 124 -4.08 4.38 -11.13
C LEU A 124 -4.27 3.24 -12.13
N ILE A 125 -5.32 2.43 -11.92
CA ILE A 125 -5.70 1.34 -12.81
C ILE A 125 -5.96 1.85 -14.22
N LYS A 126 -6.78 2.88 -14.36
CA LYS A 126 -7.09 3.48 -15.67
C LYS A 126 -5.82 4.00 -16.36
N ARG A 127 -4.91 4.63 -15.60
CA ARG A 127 -3.69 5.21 -16.16
C ARG A 127 -2.70 4.16 -16.67
N TYR A 128 -2.57 3.04 -15.97
CA TYR A 128 -1.55 2.03 -16.28
C TYR A 128 -2.09 0.73 -16.88
N GLY A 129 -3.35 0.74 -17.34
CA GLY A 129 -3.96 -0.41 -18.01
C GLY A 129 -4.23 -1.59 -17.09
N GLY A 130 -4.39 -1.33 -15.81
CA GLY A 130 -4.77 -2.34 -14.84
C GLY A 130 -6.25 -2.69 -14.90
N LYS A 131 -6.68 -3.59 -14.00
CA LYS A 131 -8.06 -4.10 -13.93
C LYS A 131 -8.56 -4.17 -12.50
N ILE A 132 -9.87 -3.99 -12.34
CA ILE A 132 -10.61 -4.47 -11.18
C ILE A 132 -10.93 -5.95 -11.49
N ILE A 133 -10.46 -6.86 -10.63
CA ILE A 133 -10.59 -8.32 -10.86
C ILE A 133 -11.72 -8.95 -10.06
N GLY A 134 -12.30 -8.22 -9.12
CA GLY A 134 -13.43 -8.68 -8.34
C GLY A 134 -13.73 -7.82 -7.13
N ILE A 135 -14.81 -8.18 -6.47
CA ILE A 135 -15.21 -7.66 -5.15
C ILE A 135 -15.43 -8.87 -4.26
N LYS A 136 -14.86 -8.83 -3.06
CA LYS A 136 -15.17 -9.77 -1.98
C LYS A 136 -16.23 -9.13 -1.11
N GLU A 137 -17.36 -9.78 -0.96
CA GLU A 137 -18.47 -9.27 -0.15
C GLU A 137 -18.23 -9.56 1.35
N ASN A 138 -18.46 -8.56 2.21
CA ASN A 138 -18.32 -8.67 3.66
C ASN A 138 -16.98 -9.27 4.13
N ASP A 139 -15.88 -8.92 3.46
CA ASP A 139 -14.58 -9.58 3.64
C ASP A 139 -13.81 -9.04 4.87
N VAL A 140 -14.05 -7.79 5.26
CA VAL A 140 -13.39 -7.19 6.42
C VAL A 140 -14.38 -6.59 7.40
N ARG A 141 -14.03 -6.66 8.69
CA ARG A 141 -14.77 -6.03 9.78
C ARG A 141 -13.91 -4.93 10.37
N LEU A 142 -14.41 -3.68 10.35
CA LEU A 142 -13.68 -2.52 10.81
C LEU A 142 -13.97 -2.16 12.29
N ILE A 143 -13.34 -1.10 12.78
CA ILE A 143 -13.41 -0.69 14.18
C ILE A 143 -14.84 -0.30 14.65
N ASP A 144 -15.72 0.11 13.71
CA ASP A 144 -17.13 0.36 13.95
C ASP A 144 -17.98 -0.92 14.08
N ASN A 145 -17.34 -2.08 14.00
CA ASN A 145 -17.94 -3.39 14.11
C ASN A 145 -18.81 -3.81 12.90
N GLU A 146 -18.78 -3.03 11.81
CA GLU A 146 -19.49 -3.30 10.58
C GLU A 146 -18.62 -4.07 9.57
N TYR A 147 -19.26 -4.85 8.68
CA TYR A 147 -18.61 -5.55 7.60
C TYR A 147 -18.58 -4.72 6.34
N TYR A 148 -17.46 -4.81 5.62
CA TYR A 148 -17.22 -4.05 4.39
C TYR A 148 -16.73 -4.95 3.27
N ASP A 149 -17.11 -4.57 2.06
CA ASP A 149 -16.62 -5.20 0.84
C ASP A 149 -15.21 -4.74 0.52
N VAL A 150 -14.46 -5.61 -0.15
CA VAL A 150 -13.08 -5.33 -0.58
C VAL A 150 -12.98 -5.43 -2.10
N LYS A 151 -12.52 -4.37 -2.73
CA LYS A 151 -12.27 -4.29 -4.17
C LYS A 151 -10.84 -4.73 -4.48
N LEU A 152 -10.69 -5.62 -5.44
CA LEU A 152 -9.43 -6.23 -5.86
C LEU A 152 -8.93 -5.62 -7.18
N TYR A 153 -7.65 -5.29 -7.22
CA TYR A 153 -6.99 -4.71 -8.38
C TYR A 153 -5.77 -5.51 -8.83
N GLU A 154 -5.48 -5.47 -10.12
CA GLU A 154 -4.19 -5.92 -10.64
C GLU A 154 -3.67 -5.02 -11.75
N ILE A 155 -2.33 -4.93 -11.85
CA ILE A 155 -1.60 -4.31 -12.96
C ILE A 155 -0.55 -5.32 -13.42
N LEU A 156 -0.55 -5.67 -14.71
CA LEU A 156 0.48 -6.51 -15.31
C LEU A 156 1.64 -5.65 -15.80
N TYR A 157 2.86 -6.18 -15.74
CA TYR A 157 4.07 -5.50 -16.23
C TYR A 157 3.91 -5.02 -17.68
N LYS A 158 3.39 -5.89 -18.56
CA LYS A 158 3.17 -5.56 -19.98
C LYS A 158 2.24 -4.35 -20.18
N ASP A 159 1.15 -4.29 -19.40
CA ASP A 159 0.16 -3.23 -19.49
C ASP A 159 0.73 -1.92 -18.93
N TYR A 160 1.46 -1.99 -17.80
CA TYR A 160 2.17 -0.86 -17.23
C TYR A 160 3.16 -0.23 -18.23
N ILE A 161 4.03 -1.04 -18.86
CA ILE A 161 5.04 -0.55 -19.80
C ILE A 161 4.42 0.04 -21.06
N GLN A 162 3.32 -0.55 -21.56
CA GLN A 162 2.61 -0.05 -22.73
C GLN A 162 1.97 1.32 -22.43
N ASN A 163 1.28 1.45 -21.31
CA ASN A 163 0.53 2.66 -20.97
C ASN A 163 1.41 3.78 -20.40
N LYS A 164 2.53 3.47 -19.76
CA LYS A 164 3.51 4.46 -19.30
C LYS A 164 4.01 5.38 -20.42
N LYS A 165 4.11 4.88 -21.66
CA LYS A 165 4.58 5.67 -22.83
C LYS A 165 3.57 6.70 -23.30
N ILE A 166 2.31 6.57 -22.89
CA ILE A 166 1.19 7.40 -23.32
C ILE A 166 0.85 8.47 -22.26
N ALA A 167 1.36 8.30 -21.03
CA ALA A 167 1.12 9.17 -19.88
C ALA A 167 2.26 10.14 -19.61
#